data_5d56c308b0754dc2c20627c084a3e075
#
_entry.id   5d56c308b0754dc2c20627c084a3e075
#
_cell.length_a   1.000
_cell.length_b   1.000
_cell.length_c   1.000
_cell.angle_alpha   90.00
_cell.angle_beta   90.00
_cell.angle_gamma   90.00
#
_symmetry.space_group_name_H-M   'P 1'
#
loop_
_entity.id
_entity.type
_entity.pdbx_description
1 polymer ?
#
loop_
_entity_poly.entity_id
_entity_poly.type
_entity_poly.pdbx_seq_one_letter_code
_entity_poly.pdbx_strand_id
1 'polypeptide(L)'
;MPEIQSLYAQYAQEICGVAGVINSRLQAAFSAVPRERFIGEGPWNVLTADGGYFLTASADPSELYRDTVVALIADKHVNNGQPSLHAACLDAAAPAPGDRVLHIGCGTGYYSAILSELVGDDGQIEAFDLEPELVSRATSNLAGRDNVAVSLRSG
;
A
#
# COMPACT_ATOMS: atom_id res chain seq x y z
N MET A 1 -14.38 -13.53 10.30
CA MET A 1 -13.56 -12.45 10.90
C MET A 1 -12.18 -12.93 11.35
N PRO A 2 -11.99 -14.00 12.15
CA PRO A 2 -10.64 -14.48 12.46
C PRO A 2 -9.83 -14.92 11.23
N GLU A 3 -10.48 -15.45 10.20
CA GLU A 3 -9.82 -15.90 8.95
C GLU A 3 -9.18 -14.74 8.18
N ILE A 4 -9.82 -13.57 8.07
CA ILE A 4 -9.27 -12.44 7.34
C ILE A 4 -8.06 -11.81 8.07
N GLN A 5 -8.09 -11.76 9.40
CA GLN A 5 -6.95 -11.29 10.19
C GLN A 5 -5.74 -12.23 10.05
N SER A 6 -5.98 -13.53 9.94
CA SER A 6 -4.93 -14.51 9.66
C SER A 6 -4.32 -14.29 8.26
N LEU A 7 -5.15 -13.97 7.27
CA LEU A 7 -4.71 -13.67 5.90
C LEU A 7 -3.79 -12.44 5.87
N TYR A 8 -4.16 -11.36 6.57
CA TYR A 8 -3.36 -10.15 6.65
C TYR A 8 -1.99 -10.41 7.32
N ALA A 9 -1.98 -11.17 8.39
CA ALA A 9 -0.75 -11.52 9.09
C ALA A 9 0.17 -12.41 8.23
N GLN A 10 -0.38 -13.40 7.53
CA GLN A 10 0.37 -14.27 6.62
C GLN A 10 0.98 -13.47 5.47
N TYR A 11 0.20 -12.58 4.86
CA TYR A 11 0.68 -11.71 3.81
C TYR A 11 1.84 -10.81 4.28
N ALA A 12 1.69 -10.15 5.44
CA ALA A 12 2.74 -9.31 6.00
C ALA A 12 4.03 -10.10 6.26
N GLN A 13 3.91 -11.33 6.75
CA GLN A 13 5.04 -12.23 6.97
C GLN A 13 5.70 -12.65 5.63
N GLU A 14 4.90 -12.99 4.62
CA GLU A 14 5.38 -13.41 3.30
C GLU A 14 6.18 -12.29 2.62
N ILE A 15 5.60 -11.07 2.49
CA ILE A 15 6.28 -9.98 1.79
C ILE A 15 7.52 -9.49 2.51
N CYS A 16 7.52 -9.45 3.85
CA CYS A 16 8.72 -9.14 4.62
C CYS A 16 9.78 -10.24 4.47
N GLY A 17 9.36 -11.52 4.46
CA GLY A 17 10.26 -12.65 4.24
C GLY A 17 10.91 -12.61 2.85
N VAL A 18 10.15 -12.33 1.79
CA VAL A 18 10.68 -12.14 0.42
C VAL A 18 11.65 -10.97 0.37
N ALA A 19 11.37 -9.88 1.07
CA ALA A 19 12.23 -8.71 1.16
C ALA A 19 13.49 -8.91 2.04
N GLY A 20 13.59 -10.02 2.79
CA GLY A 20 14.65 -10.23 3.78
C GLY A 20 14.56 -9.31 5.00
N VAL A 21 13.38 -8.80 5.29
CA VAL A 21 13.13 -7.85 6.37
C VAL A 21 12.73 -8.57 7.65
N ILE A 22 13.44 -8.27 8.75
CA ILE A 22 13.13 -8.75 10.11
C ILE A 22 12.74 -7.54 10.97
N ASN A 23 11.54 -7.01 10.74
CA ASN A 23 11.03 -5.82 11.41
C ASN A 23 9.58 -6.05 11.82
N SER A 24 9.36 -6.35 13.09
CA SER A 24 8.03 -6.66 13.62
C SER A 24 7.06 -5.47 13.57
N ARG A 25 7.55 -4.24 13.66
CA ARG A 25 6.71 -3.04 13.51
C ARG A 25 6.20 -2.91 12.08
N LEU A 26 7.08 -3.15 11.10
CA LEU A 26 6.70 -3.11 9.69
C LEU A 26 5.72 -4.24 9.35
N GLN A 27 5.94 -5.46 9.85
CA GLN A 27 4.99 -6.56 9.70
C GLN A 27 3.63 -6.22 10.32
N ALA A 28 3.62 -5.64 11.51
CA ALA A 28 2.38 -5.21 12.17
C ALA A 28 1.65 -4.14 11.35
N ALA A 29 2.35 -3.16 10.80
CA ALA A 29 1.78 -2.11 9.95
C ALA A 29 1.14 -2.68 8.68
N PHE A 30 1.81 -3.60 7.97
CA PHE A 30 1.24 -4.29 6.80
C PHE A 30 0.01 -5.14 7.17
N SER A 31 0.03 -5.78 8.34
CA SER A 31 -1.11 -6.57 8.83
C SER A 31 -2.31 -5.71 9.26
N ALA A 32 -2.07 -4.47 9.69
CA ALA A 32 -3.11 -3.56 10.15
C ALA A 32 -3.86 -2.83 9.01
N VAL A 33 -3.25 -2.75 7.81
CA VAL A 33 -3.79 -1.98 6.68
C VAL A 33 -4.39 -2.91 5.63
N PRO A 34 -5.74 -3.03 5.53
CA PRO A 34 -6.40 -3.87 4.53
C PRO A 34 -6.13 -3.37 3.11
N ARG A 35 -5.42 -4.17 2.31
CA ARG A 35 -4.95 -3.80 0.96
C ARG A 35 -6.10 -3.51 0.01
N GLU A 36 -7.17 -4.30 0.05
CA GLU A 36 -8.35 -4.19 -0.80
C GLU A 36 -9.04 -2.82 -0.70
N ARG A 37 -8.95 -2.16 0.44
CA ARG A 37 -9.56 -0.83 0.63
C ARG A 37 -8.91 0.25 -0.24
N PHE A 38 -7.69 0.01 -0.72
CA PHE A 38 -6.90 0.97 -1.49
C PHE A 38 -6.89 0.68 -2.98
N ILE A 39 -7.22 -0.54 -3.40
CA ILE A 39 -7.12 -0.96 -4.80
C ILE A 39 -8.45 -0.75 -5.55
N GLY A 40 -9.56 -0.69 -4.83
CA GLY A 40 -10.90 -0.58 -5.41
C GLY A 40 -11.55 -1.96 -5.58
N GLU A 41 -12.73 -1.96 -6.17
CA GLU A 41 -13.52 -3.18 -6.36
C GLU A 41 -12.87 -4.11 -7.40
N GLY A 42 -12.91 -5.41 -7.11
CA GLY A 42 -12.42 -6.45 -8.02
C GLY A 42 -13.47 -6.85 -9.07
N PRO A 43 -13.10 -7.76 -10.00
CA PRO A 43 -11.78 -8.38 -10.14
C PRO A 43 -10.69 -7.42 -10.60
N TRP A 44 -9.43 -7.73 -10.30
CA TRP A 44 -8.30 -6.80 -10.47
C TRP A 44 -7.36 -7.21 -11.60
N ASN A 45 -6.77 -6.23 -12.26
CA ASN A 45 -5.69 -6.43 -13.23
C ASN A 45 -4.35 -6.59 -12.50
N VAL A 46 -3.77 -7.78 -12.55
CA VAL A 46 -2.48 -8.12 -11.95
C VAL A 46 -1.41 -8.17 -13.02
N LEU A 47 -0.27 -7.53 -12.75
CA LEU A 47 0.86 -7.46 -13.67
C LEU A 47 1.47 -8.85 -13.89
N THR A 48 1.73 -9.20 -15.13
CA THR A 48 2.42 -10.42 -15.55
C THR A 48 3.91 -10.17 -15.77
N ALA A 49 4.70 -11.24 -15.81
CA ALA A 49 6.16 -11.15 -15.99
C ALA A 49 6.57 -10.56 -17.36
N ASP A 50 5.72 -10.64 -18.36
CA ASP A 50 5.91 -10.06 -19.69
C ASP A 50 5.45 -8.59 -19.80
N GLY A 51 4.99 -7.99 -18.68
CA GLY A 51 4.54 -6.59 -18.61
C GLY A 51 3.08 -6.36 -19.01
N GLY A 52 2.33 -7.43 -19.27
CA GLY A 52 0.88 -7.37 -19.48
C GLY A 52 0.10 -7.42 -18.16
N TYR A 53 -1.21 -7.52 -18.28
CA TYR A 53 -2.11 -7.72 -17.14
C TYR A 53 -3.03 -8.91 -17.38
N PHE A 54 -3.33 -9.65 -16.33
CA PHE A 54 -4.44 -10.60 -16.31
C PHE A 54 -5.47 -10.20 -15.26
N LEU A 55 -6.72 -10.50 -15.53
CA LEU A 55 -7.81 -10.25 -14.58
C LEU A 55 -7.87 -11.40 -13.57
N THR A 56 -7.98 -11.08 -12.26
CA THR A 56 -8.19 -12.11 -11.24
C THR A 56 -9.47 -12.89 -11.48
N ALA A 57 -9.51 -14.14 -11.01
CA ALA A 57 -10.66 -15.04 -11.24
C ALA A 57 -11.93 -14.55 -10.54
N SER A 58 -11.77 -13.80 -9.47
CA SER A 58 -12.87 -13.27 -8.65
C SER A 58 -12.52 -11.91 -8.05
N ALA A 59 -13.50 -11.32 -7.36
CA ALA A 59 -13.34 -10.15 -6.50
C ALA A 59 -13.08 -10.52 -5.03
N ASP A 60 -12.66 -11.77 -4.77
CA ASP A 60 -12.30 -12.19 -3.42
C ASP A 60 -11.00 -11.50 -2.99
N PRO A 61 -10.96 -10.79 -1.85
CA PRO A 61 -9.75 -10.10 -1.37
C PRO A 61 -8.52 -11.00 -1.25
N SER A 62 -8.68 -12.31 -1.06
CA SER A 62 -7.56 -13.26 -0.99
C SER A 62 -6.68 -13.27 -2.25
N GLU A 63 -7.23 -12.88 -3.40
CA GLU A 63 -6.49 -12.73 -4.66
C GLU A 63 -5.42 -11.62 -4.59
N LEU A 64 -5.57 -10.66 -3.68
CA LEU A 64 -4.66 -9.52 -3.50
C LEU A 64 -3.54 -9.78 -2.50
N TYR A 65 -3.72 -10.77 -1.60
CA TYR A 65 -2.78 -11.01 -0.50
C TYR A 65 -1.63 -11.93 -0.91
N ARG A 66 -0.89 -11.44 -1.91
CA ARG A 66 0.33 -12.03 -2.48
C ARG A 66 1.30 -10.91 -2.84
N ASP A 67 2.54 -11.25 -3.11
CA ASP A 67 3.54 -10.29 -3.61
C ASP A 67 3.31 -9.94 -5.09
N THR A 68 2.17 -9.34 -5.38
CA THR A 68 1.70 -9.02 -6.73
C THR A 68 1.51 -7.53 -6.93
N VAL A 69 1.80 -7.08 -8.15
CA VAL A 69 1.55 -5.71 -8.60
C VAL A 69 0.17 -5.62 -9.24
N VAL A 70 -0.65 -4.70 -8.74
CA VAL A 70 -2.03 -4.51 -9.22
C VAL A 70 -2.16 -3.15 -9.89
N ALA A 71 -2.81 -3.13 -11.05
CA ALA A 71 -3.08 -1.88 -11.76
C ALA A 71 -4.04 -0.99 -10.98
N LEU A 72 -3.72 0.29 -10.89
CA LEU A 72 -4.61 1.35 -10.40
C LEU A 72 -5.31 2.06 -11.56
N ILE A 73 -4.59 2.27 -12.67
CA ILE A 73 -5.08 2.79 -13.95
C ILE A 73 -4.41 1.96 -15.05
N ALA A 74 -5.07 0.88 -15.48
CA ALA A 74 -4.45 -0.15 -16.34
C ALA A 74 -4.01 0.39 -17.73
N ASP A 75 -4.80 1.23 -18.34
CA ASP A 75 -4.52 1.85 -19.66
C ASP A 75 -3.34 2.84 -19.63
N LYS A 76 -3.01 3.38 -18.46
CA LYS A 76 -1.83 4.22 -18.23
C LYS A 76 -0.63 3.46 -17.67
N HIS A 77 -0.72 2.15 -17.48
CA HIS A 77 0.29 1.34 -16.78
C HIS A 77 0.66 1.85 -15.39
N VAL A 78 -0.26 2.55 -14.73
CA VAL A 78 -0.09 2.99 -13.34
C VAL A 78 -0.56 1.87 -12.42
N ASN A 79 0.30 1.47 -11.50
CA ASN A 79 0.06 0.37 -10.57
C ASN A 79 0.49 0.73 -9.14
N ASN A 80 0.19 -0.15 -8.20
CA ASN A 80 0.48 0.07 -6.78
C ASN A 80 1.90 -0.34 -6.33
N GLY A 81 2.75 -0.76 -7.25
CA GLY A 81 4.08 -1.27 -6.94
C GLY A 81 4.09 -2.66 -6.31
N GLN A 82 5.28 -3.27 -6.27
CA GLN A 82 5.48 -4.59 -5.68
C GLN A 82 5.58 -4.50 -4.16
N PRO A 83 4.76 -5.24 -3.40
CA PRO A 83 4.73 -5.14 -1.94
C PRO A 83 6.05 -5.45 -1.25
N SER A 84 6.76 -6.49 -1.67
CA SER A 84 8.07 -6.83 -1.08
C SER A 84 9.13 -5.76 -1.34
N LEU A 85 9.13 -5.12 -2.52
CA LEU A 85 10.02 -3.99 -2.80
C LEU A 85 9.73 -2.81 -1.87
N HIS A 86 8.45 -2.48 -1.66
CA HIS A 86 8.06 -1.43 -0.72
C HIS A 86 8.42 -1.80 0.72
N ALA A 87 8.28 -3.07 1.11
CA ALA A 87 8.73 -3.52 2.43
C ALA A 87 10.23 -3.29 2.64
N ALA A 88 11.07 -3.62 1.65
CA ALA A 88 12.50 -3.35 1.70
C ALA A 88 12.82 -1.84 1.78
N CYS A 89 12.13 -1.01 0.98
CA CYS A 89 12.31 0.45 1.00
C CYS A 89 11.88 1.06 2.34
N LEU A 90 10.75 0.63 2.90
CA LEU A 90 10.23 1.11 4.17
C LEU A 90 11.13 0.71 5.34
N ASP A 91 11.68 -0.51 5.31
CA ASP A 91 12.66 -0.95 6.30
C ASP A 91 13.95 -0.14 6.23
N ALA A 92 14.47 0.10 5.01
CA ALA A 92 15.66 0.91 4.79
C ALA A 92 15.47 2.38 5.20
N ALA A 93 14.28 2.94 4.98
CA ALA A 93 13.94 4.30 5.39
C ALA A 93 13.76 4.41 6.92
N ALA A 94 13.46 3.29 7.59
CA ALA A 94 13.34 3.15 9.04
C ALA A 94 12.51 4.26 9.73
N PRO A 95 11.27 4.56 9.28
CA PRO A 95 10.48 5.61 9.90
C PRO A 95 10.20 5.29 11.37
N ALA A 96 10.41 6.27 12.24
CA ALA A 96 10.24 6.17 13.67
C ALA A 96 8.95 6.89 14.13
N PRO A 97 8.40 6.53 15.31
CA PRO A 97 7.29 7.28 15.90
C PRO A 97 7.60 8.77 16.03
N GLY A 98 6.67 9.62 15.60
CA GLY A 98 6.80 11.06 15.60
C GLY A 98 7.49 11.66 14.37
N ASP A 99 7.99 10.84 13.45
CA ASP A 99 8.65 11.33 12.23
C ASP A 99 7.68 12.06 11.28
N ARG A 100 8.24 12.97 10.51
CA ARG A 100 7.60 13.59 9.35
C ARG A 100 8.13 12.94 8.08
N VAL A 101 7.22 12.34 7.30
CA VAL A 101 7.57 11.61 6.09
C VAL A 101 6.92 12.23 4.87
N LEU A 102 7.71 12.32 3.80
CA LEU A 102 7.25 12.72 2.48
C LEU A 102 7.11 11.48 1.60
N HIS A 103 5.89 11.25 1.07
CA HIS A 103 5.60 10.14 0.18
C HIS A 103 5.22 10.67 -1.22
N ILE A 104 6.14 10.53 -2.16
CA ILE A 104 5.98 11.00 -3.54
C ILE A 104 5.48 9.84 -4.40
N GLY A 105 4.43 10.07 -5.20
CA GLY A 105 3.78 9.03 -6.00
C GLY A 105 2.95 8.09 -5.12
N CYS A 106 2.08 8.66 -4.29
CA CYS A 106 1.35 7.90 -3.28
C CYS A 106 0.27 6.95 -3.85
N GLY A 107 -0.05 7.09 -5.14
CA GLY A 107 -1.12 6.31 -5.76
C GLY A 107 -2.44 6.52 -5.04
N THR A 108 -3.07 5.43 -4.64
CA THR A 108 -4.33 5.44 -3.86
C THR A 108 -4.12 5.47 -2.35
N GLY A 109 -2.86 5.62 -1.88
CA GLY A 109 -2.54 5.85 -0.47
C GLY A 109 -2.23 4.62 0.38
N TYR A 110 -2.08 3.43 -0.20
CA TYR A 110 -1.83 2.20 0.56
C TYR A 110 -0.56 2.29 1.42
N TYR A 111 0.58 2.64 0.81
CA TYR A 111 1.83 2.78 1.57
C TYR A 111 1.87 4.04 2.44
N SER A 112 1.08 5.07 2.11
CA SER A 112 0.88 6.20 3.03
C SER A 112 0.17 5.77 4.32
N ALA A 113 -0.79 4.84 4.22
CA ALA A 113 -1.46 4.27 5.39
C ALA A 113 -0.50 3.43 6.24
N ILE A 114 0.38 2.63 5.61
CA ILE A 114 1.41 1.86 6.31
C ILE A 114 2.42 2.80 7.00
N LEU A 115 2.86 3.86 6.33
CA LEU A 115 3.71 4.89 6.93
C LEU A 115 3.04 5.55 8.13
N SER A 116 1.73 5.85 8.03
CA SER A 116 0.93 6.40 9.14
C SER A 116 0.95 5.49 10.38
N GLU A 117 0.83 4.16 10.20
CA GLU A 117 0.97 3.19 11.31
C GLU A 117 2.38 3.21 11.93
N LEU A 118 3.41 3.38 11.10
CA LEU A 118 4.80 3.37 11.56
C LEU A 118 5.18 4.62 12.35
N VAL A 119 4.71 5.80 11.93
CA VAL A 119 5.04 7.06 12.61
C VAL A 119 4.09 7.37 13.77
N GLY A 120 2.92 6.73 13.81
CA GLY A 120 1.92 6.93 14.87
C GLY A 120 1.27 8.31 14.85
N ASP A 121 0.44 8.58 15.87
CA ASP A 121 -0.40 9.78 15.96
C ASP A 121 0.41 11.08 16.07
N ASP A 122 1.61 11.03 16.64
CA ASP A 122 2.50 12.17 16.78
C ASP A 122 3.33 12.47 15.51
N GLY A 123 3.34 11.53 14.54
CA GLY A 123 4.02 11.68 13.26
C GLY A 123 3.13 12.34 12.20
N GLN A 124 3.70 12.65 11.05
CA GLN A 124 2.98 13.27 9.93
C GLN A 124 3.43 12.70 8.59
N ILE A 125 2.47 12.44 7.71
CA ILE A 125 2.71 12.02 6.33
C ILE A 125 2.20 13.11 5.38
N GLU A 126 3.09 13.62 4.53
CA GLU A 126 2.73 14.42 3.37
C GLU A 126 2.82 13.55 2.12
N ALA A 127 1.68 13.24 1.52
CA ALA A 127 1.58 12.37 0.37
C ALA A 127 1.16 13.15 -0.88
N PHE A 128 1.84 12.89 -2.02
CA PHE A 128 1.45 13.53 -3.28
C PHE A 128 1.38 12.52 -4.42
N ASP A 129 0.56 12.90 -5.40
CA ASP A 129 0.54 12.25 -6.72
C ASP A 129 0.27 13.29 -7.80
N LEU A 130 0.60 12.96 -9.06
CA LEU A 130 0.35 13.78 -10.24
C LEU A 130 -1.01 13.53 -10.88
N GLU A 131 -1.58 12.35 -10.63
CA GLU A 131 -2.86 11.94 -11.21
C GLU A 131 -4.02 12.40 -10.32
N PRO A 132 -4.89 13.32 -10.78
CA PRO A 132 -6.00 13.83 -9.97
C PRO A 132 -6.95 12.73 -9.46
N GLU A 133 -7.17 11.68 -10.28
CA GLU A 133 -8.00 10.55 -9.90
C GLU A 133 -7.39 9.80 -8.70
N LEU A 134 -6.08 9.56 -8.72
CA LEU A 134 -5.40 8.87 -7.62
C LEU A 134 -5.40 9.70 -6.35
N VAL A 135 -5.16 11.01 -6.45
CA VAL A 135 -5.26 11.94 -5.31
C VAL A 135 -6.65 11.92 -4.68
N SER A 136 -7.70 11.94 -5.50
CA SER A 136 -9.08 11.85 -5.02
C SER A 136 -9.34 10.53 -4.28
N ARG A 137 -8.90 9.41 -4.85
CA ARG A 137 -9.02 8.08 -4.23
C ARG A 137 -8.20 8.00 -2.94
N ALA A 138 -6.96 8.48 -2.94
CA ALA A 138 -6.10 8.50 -1.76
C ALA A 138 -6.72 9.32 -0.62
N THR A 139 -7.25 10.51 -0.94
CA THR A 139 -7.94 11.37 0.04
C THR A 139 -9.12 10.64 0.68
N SER A 140 -9.92 9.94 -0.12
CA SER A 140 -11.05 9.16 0.40
C SER A 140 -10.59 7.95 1.23
N ASN A 141 -9.59 7.21 0.76
CA ASN A 141 -9.08 6.00 1.41
C ASN A 141 -8.38 6.30 2.76
N LEU A 142 -7.76 7.49 2.86
CA LEU A 142 -7.03 7.93 4.04
C LEU A 142 -7.89 8.80 4.97
N ALA A 143 -9.16 9.01 4.65
CA ALA A 143 -10.10 9.69 5.53
C ALA A 143 -10.16 8.98 6.90
N GLY A 144 -9.96 9.73 7.98
CA GLY A 144 -9.88 9.19 9.33
C GLY A 144 -8.45 8.90 9.82
N ARG A 145 -7.43 9.19 9.00
CA ARG A 145 -6.02 9.24 9.42
C ARG A 145 -5.58 10.71 9.52
N ASP A 146 -5.73 11.28 10.71
CA ASP A 146 -5.53 12.71 10.95
C ASP A 146 -4.06 13.16 10.73
N ASN A 147 -3.14 12.20 10.72
CA ASN A 147 -1.71 12.42 10.51
C ASN A 147 -1.28 12.31 9.03
N VAL A 148 -2.23 12.20 8.08
CA VAL A 148 -1.93 12.11 6.64
C VAL A 148 -2.58 13.24 5.86
N ALA A 149 -1.79 14.00 5.13
CA ALA A 149 -2.25 15.01 4.18
C ALA A 149 -1.93 14.56 2.75
N VAL A 150 -2.93 14.62 1.87
CA VAL A 150 -2.78 14.26 0.44
C VAL A 150 -2.91 15.51 -0.43
N SER A 151 -2.05 15.67 -1.42
CA SER A 151 -2.10 16.81 -2.34
C SER A 151 -1.73 16.44 -3.77
N LEU A 152 -2.31 17.18 -4.73
CA LEU A 152 -2.00 17.08 -6.16
C LEU A 152 -0.80 17.96 -6.47
N ARG A 153 0.38 17.38 -6.63
CA ARG A 153 1.59 18.09 -7.06
C ARG A 153 2.70 17.12 -7.48
N SER A 154 3.67 17.65 -8.23
CA SER A 154 4.95 16.95 -8.41
C SER A 154 5.80 17.04 -7.14
N GLY A 155 6.59 16.00 -6.89
CA GLY A 155 7.58 15.99 -5.84
C GLY A 155 8.75 16.94 -6.11
#